data_3d4d3c6add2fc86f0e64fba70f660dfe
#
_entry.id   3d4d3c6add2fc86f0e64fba70f660dfe
#
_cell.length_a   1.000
_cell.length_b   1.000
_cell.length_c   1.000
_cell.angle_alpha   90.00
_cell.angle_beta   90.00
_cell.angle_gamma   90.00
#
_symmetry.space_group_name_H-M   'P 1'
#
loop_
_entity.id
_entity.type
_entity.pdbx_description
1 polymer ?
#
loop_
_entity_poly.entity_id
_entity_poly.type
_entity_poly.pdbx_seq_one_letter_code
_entity_poly.pdbx_strand_id
1 'polypeptide(L)'
;DSAFVKPEITSFFKFFPNKILVGPADLSQVGEGTISWNEFMALGDPNASLTKHKRGEGLPDFILYTSGTTAKPKGVMLEESQFDANCTGFLEHLHFTPEDKVIVALPLFHSFGNIMALALIRSGATLILLKQFQPKTILESIAQHKATILPLVPTIYSFLVQLYARGGYDVSSLRYCISGGASLPEALLKRVEEGLGVTVIEGYGLTETSPVIAVNTMKDGSVPASVGPILPNVELKIVDEAGKSLKQGEVGEICVRGETVMKGYWNKSDATAKTLSADGWLRTGDLGHMDEKDRLFISSGRIKDLIIRAGENVSPLAIENALMSHEAIAEVAAIGIANERIGEKVKVFAVLREGTQATEQELKELCRKKLPAFMIPDLFQFMESLPKTATGKILKSELRNIG
;
A
#
# COMPACT_ATOMS: atom_id res chain seq x y z
N ASP A 1 13.37 -12.84 -15.11
CA ASP A 1 13.85 -13.62 -13.98
C ASP A 1 13.51 -15.09 -14.19
N SER A 2 14.45 -15.98 -13.91
CA SER A 2 14.29 -17.43 -14.09
C SER A 2 13.14 -18.02 -13.23
N ALA A 3 12.79 -17.37 -12.12
CA ALA A 3 11.66 -17.77 -11.29
C ALA A 3 10.29 -17.70 -12.00
N PHE A 4 10.19 -16.94 -13.10
CA PHE A 4 8.98 -16.82 -13.90
C PHE A 4 8.93 -17.75 -15.11
N VAL A 5 9.99 -18.53 -15.36
CA VAL A 5 10.00 -19.50 -16.45
C VAL A 5 9.25 -20.75 -16.02
N LYS A 6 7.92 -20.69 -16.09
CA LYS A 6 7.01 -21.81 -15.80
C LYS A 6 6.30 -22.23 -17.09
N PRO A 7 5.98 -23.52 -17.25
CA PRO A 7 5.32 -24.02 -18.45
C PRO A 7 4.07 -23.22 -18.86
N GLU A 8 3.28 -22.76 -17.87
CA GLU A 8 2.03 -22.05 -18.09
C GLU A 8 2.22 -20.67 -18.74
N ILE A 9 3.38 -20.04 -18.56
CA ILE A 9 3.67 -18.70 -19.08
C ILE A 9 4.71 -18.68 -20.20
N THR A 10 5.37 -19.79 -20.50
CA THR A 10 6.37 -19.85 -21.58
C THR A 10 5.77 -19.54 -22.96
N SER A 11 4.50 -19.90 -23.19
CA SER A 11 3.78 -19.55 -24.42
C SER A 11 3.63 -18.04 -24.62
N PHE A 12 3.59 -17.28 -23.55
CA PHE A 12 3.49 -15.82 -23.58
C PHE A 12 4.79 -15.16 -24.10
N PHE A 13 5.94 -15.77 -23.85
CA PHE A 13 7.23 -15.24 -24.30
C PHE A 13 7.39 -15.23 -25.83
N LYS A 14 6.59 -16.00 -26.56
CA LYS A 14 6.59 -15.99 -28.04
C LYS A 14 6.21 -14.65 -28.65
N PHE A 15 5.48 -13.81 -27.90
CA PHE A 15 5.08 -12.48 -28.35
C PHE A 15 6.23 -11.45 -28.27
N PHE A 16 7.35 -11.78 -27.63
CA PHE A 16 8.48 -10.89 -27.47
C PHE A 16 9.65 -11.36 -28.34
N PRO A 17 10.05 -10.59 -29.39
CA PRO A 17 11.14 -11.00 -30.27
C PRO A 17 12.51 -11.02 -29.57
N ASN A 18 12.72 -10.09 -28.62
CA ASN A 18 13.97 -9.98 -27.86
C ASN A 18 13.70 -10.18 -26.38
N LYS A 19 14.46 -11.07 -25.75
CA LYS A 19 14.30 -11.43 -24.33
C LYS A 19 15.65 -11.50 -23.63
N ILE A 20 15.72 -11.02 -22.40
CA ILE A 20 16.90 -11.13 -21.54
C ILE A 20 16.50 -11.95 -20.32
N LEU A 21 17.18 -13.08 -20.13
CA LEU A 21 16.94 -13.96 -18.99
C LEU A 21 17.92 -13.65 -17.86
N VAL A 22 17.39 -13.25 -16.73
CA VAL A 22 18.15 -12.95 -15.50
C VAL A 22 18.05 -14.12 -14.54
N GLY A 23 19.18 -14.68 -14.13
CA GLY A 23 19.27 -15.81 -13.21
C GLY A 23 19.52 -17.17 -13.90
N PRO A 24 19.69 -18.24 -13.12
CA PRO A 24 19.98 -19.57 -13.64
C PRO A 24 18.70 -20.21 -14.19
N ALA A 25 18.56 -20.21 -15.50
CA ALA A 25 17.52 -20.97 -16.19
C ALA A 25 18.00 -21.40 -17.57
N ASP A 26 17.36 -22.43 -18.08
CA ASP A 26 17.63 -22.95 -19.42
C ASP A 26 16.99 -22.00 -20.46
N LEU A 27 17.85 -21.35 -21.26
CA LEU A 27 17.45 -20.43 -22.32
C LEU A 27 16.52 -21.09 -23.35
N SER A 28 16.66 -22.40 -23.57
CA SER A 28 15.84 -23.16 -24.51
C SER A 28 14.35 -23.16 -24.15
N GLN A 29 14.03 -23.02 -22.87
CA GLN A 29 12.65 -22.98 -22.37
C GLN A 29 11.93 -21.66 -22.70
N VAL A 30 12.65 -20.61 -23.02
CA VAL A 30 12.10 -19.27 -23.28
C VAL A 30 11.91 -19.00 -24.79
N GLY A 31 12.59 -19.78 -25.64
CA GLY A 31 12.49 -19.71 -27.08
C GLY A 31 13.50 -18.79 -27.77
N GLU A 32 13.44 -18.71 -29.09
CA GLU A 32 14.36 -17.91 -29.91
C GLU A 32 14.39 -16.44 -29.53
N GLY A 33 15.51 -15.76 -29.76
CA GLY A 33 15.73 -14.36 -29.40
C GLY A 33 15.96 -14.13 -27.90
N THR A 34 16.24 -15.20 -27.14
CA THR A 34 16.59 -15.09 -25.72
C THR A 34 18.08 -15.11 -25.52
N ILE A 35 18.63 -14.14 -24.80
CA ILE A 35 20.01 -14.10 -24.36
C ILE A 35 20.08 -14.08 -22.83
N SER A 36 21.18 -14.56 -22.28
CA SER A 36 21.42 -14.46 -20.84
C SER A 36 21.74 -13.03 -20.43
N TRP A 37 21.62 -12.74 -19.13
CA TRP A 37 22.06 -11.45 -18.58
C TRP A 37 23.54 -11.16 -18.89
N ASN A 38 24.40 -12.17 -18.78
CA ASN A 38 25.84 -11.99 -19.06
C ASN A 38 26.11 -11.66 -20.52
N GLU A 39 25.45 -12.33 -21.46
CA GLU A 39 25.53 -12.00 -22.88
C GLU A 39 25.02 -10.58 -23.15
N PHE A 40 23.88 -10.20 -22.54
CA PHE A 40 23.37 -8.84 -22.66
C PHE A 40 24.36 -7.79 -22.14
N MET A 41 24.94 -8.01 -20.96
CA MET A 41 25.97 -7.11 -20.41
C MET A 41 27.23 -7.02 -21.29
N ALA A 42 27.60 -8.10 -21.94
CA ALA A 42 28.76 -8.13 -22.88
C ALA A 42 28.51 -7.34 -24.18
N LEU A 43 27.26 -7.07 -24.55
CA LEU A 43 26.90 -6.21 -25.68
C LEU A 43 27.07 -4.71 -25.40
N GLY A 44 27.20 -4.34 -24.11
CA GLY A 44 27.34 -2.94 -23.69
C GLY A 44 28.68 -2.34 -24.12
N ASP A 45 28.65 -1.15 -24.68
CA ASP A 45 29.86 -0.34 -24.91
C ASP A 45 30.10 0.54 -23.68
N PRO A 46 31.17 0.32 -22.89
CA PRO A 46 31.46 1.13 -21.71
C PRO A 46 31.75 2.60 -22.03
N ASN A 47 32.04 2.92 -23.29
CA ASN A 47 32.30 4.27 -23.76
C ASN A 47 31.07 4.90 -24.44
N ALA A 48 29.96 4.19 -24.52
CA ALA A 48 28.76 4.72 -25.14
C ALA A 48 28.23 5.94 -24.36
N SER A 49 28.02 7.02 -25.08
CA SER A 49 27.32 8.19 -24.54
C SER A 49 25.83 7.88 -24.35
N LEU A 50 25.30 8.13 -23.15
CA LEU A 50 23.88 8.03 -22.91
C LEU A 50 23.15 9.13 -23.71
N THR A 51 22.50 8.73 -24.79
CA THR A 51 21.61 9.63 -25.52
C THR A 51 20.24 9.63 -24.89
N LYS A 52 19.73 10.81 -24.52
CA LYS A 52 18.32 10.93 -24.14
C LYS A 52 17.45 10.60 -25.36
N HIS A 53 16.81 9.44 -25.34
CA HIS A 53 15.76 9.16 -26.31
C HIS A 53 14.59 10.14 -26.06
N LYS A 54 14.17 10.83 -27.13
CA LYS A 54 12.93 11.60 -27.05
C LYS A 54 11.76 10.62 -26.94
N ARG A 55 10.99 10.77 -25.86
CA ARG A 55 9.73 10.06 -25.72
C ARG A 55 8.81 10.37 -26.91
N GLY A 56 8.09 9.37 -27.40
CA GLY A 56 7.03 9.59 -28.39
C GLY A 56 5.95 10.51 -27.80
N GLU A 57 5.44 11.42 -28.60
CA GLU A 57 4.41 12.36 -28.18
C GLU A 57 3.18 11.61 -27.61
N GLY A 58 2.72 12.01 -26.43
CA GLY A 58 1.56 11.38 -25.74
C GLY A 58 1.82 10.06 -25.04
N LEU A 59 3.07 9.53 -25.04
CA LEU A 59 3.40 8.30 -24.31
C LEU A 59 3.80 8.62 -22.85
N PRO A 60 3.38 7.81 -21.86
CA PRO A 60 3.86 7.92 -20.49
C PRO A 60 5.29 7.38 -20.35
N ASP A 61 6.02 7.82 -19.31
CA ASP A 61 7.32 7.23 -18.97
C ASP A 61 7.14 5.90 -18.22
N PHE A 62 6.06 5.79 -17.44
CA PHE A 62 5.74 4.62 -16.63
C PHE A 62 4.27 4.25 -16.76
N ILE A 63 3.98 2.95 -16.77
CA ILE A 63 2.64 2.40 -16.59
C ILE A 63 2.69 1.45 -15.41
N LEU A 64 2.07 1.86 -14.29
CA LEU A 64 1.92 1.01 -13.12
C LEU A 64 0.50 0.46 -13.04
N TYR A 65 0.37 -0.86 -12.92
CA TYR A 65 -0.93 -1.50 -12.84
C TYR A 65 -1.44 -1.51 -11.41
N THR A 66 -2.66 -0.99 -11.22
CA THR A 66 -3.37 -1.12 -9.94
C THR A 66 -4.16 -2.43 -9.93
N SER A 67 -4.14 -3.11 -8.80
CA SER A 67 -5.04 -4.23 -8.52
C SER A 67 -6.46 -3.74 -8.25
N GLY A 68 -7.01 -2.91 -9.15
CA GLY A 68 -8.35 -2.35 -8.98
C GLY A 68 -9.31 -3.40 -8.43
N THR A 69 -10.20 -3.00 -7.52
CA THR A 69 -11.25 -3.87 -6.95
C THR A 69 -12.33 -4.22 -7.98
N THR A 70 -12.21 -3.73 -9.21
CA THR A 70 -12.96 -4.15 -10.41
C THR A 70 -12.15 -5.22 -11.14
N ALA A 71 -12.81 -6.20 -11.72
CA ALA A 71 -12.27 -7.45 -12.27
C ALA A 71 -11.05 -7.36 -13.22
N LYS A 72 -10.63 -6.17 -13.65
CA LYS A 72 -9.44 -6.01 -14.52
C LYS A 72 -8.53 -4.89 -14.00
N PRO A 73 -7.21 -5.12 -13.88
CA PRO A 73 -6.23 -4.10 -13.53
C PRO A 73 -6.28 -2.91 -14.49
N LYS A 74 -5.97 -1.71 -13.97
CA LYS A 74 -5.84 -0.49 -14.78
C LYS A 74 -4.38 -0.05 -14.81
N GLY A 75 -3.85 0.26 -15.98
CA GLY A 75 -2.52 0.85 -16.14
C GLY A 75 -2.57 2.36 -15.88
N VAL A 76 -1.98 2.81 -14.80
CA VAL A 76 -1.85 4.23 -14.45
C VAL A 76 -0.69 4.82 -15.24
N MET A 77 -0.94 5.87 -16.02
CA MET A 77 0.06 6.56 -16.82
C MET A 77 0.75 7.64 -15.99
N LEU A 78 2.05 7.50 -15.80
CA LEU A 78 2.88 8.40 -15.01
C LEU A 78 4.08 8.92 -15.81
N GLU A 79 4.55 10.09 -15.46
CA GLU A 79 5.73 10.74 -16.03
C GLU A 79 6.85 10.85 -14.98
N GLU A 80 8.10 10.95 -15.44
CA GLU A 80 9.28 11.15 -14.59
C GLU A 80 9.09 12.35 -13.65
N SER A 81 8.57 13.45 -14.20
CA SER A 81 8.33 14.69 -13.44
C SER A 81 7.39 14.50 -12.23
N GLN A 82 6.42 13.59 -12.35
CA GLN A 82 5.48 13.28 -11.27
C GLN A 82 6.16 12.54 -10.12
N PHE A 83 7.01 11.57 -10.46
CA PHE A 83 7.84 10.89 -9.46
C PHE A 83 8.85 11.83 -8.81
N ASP A 84 9.48 12.71 -9.58
CA ASP A 84 10.43 13.69 -9.08
C ASP A 84 9.77 14.65 -8.08
N ALA A 85 8.60 15.18 -8.44
CA ALA A 85 7.80 16.02 -7.56
C ALA A 85 7.40 15.28 -6.27
N ASN A 86 6.95 14.01 -6.39
CA ASN A 86 6.56 13.20 -5.25
C ASN A 86 7.75 12.89 -4.34
N CYS A 87 8.91 12.51 -4.91
CA CYS A 87 10.14 12.31 -4.14
C CYS A 87 10.56 13.58 -3.38
N THR A 88 10.46 14.74 -4.00
CA THR A 88 10.81 16.02 -3.37
C THR A 88 9.96 16.23 -2.13
N GLY A 89 8.63 16.23 -2.25
CA GLY A 89 7.75 16.44 -1.12
C GLY A 89 7.89 15.36 -0.03
N PHE A 90 8.08 14.11 -0.43
CA PHE A 90 8.28 13.00 0.50
C PHE A 90 9.56 13.14 1.33
N LEU A 91 10.67 13.52 0.69
CA LEU A 91 11.96 13.71 1.37
C LEU A 91 11.97 14.93 2.30
N GLU A 92 11.19 15.99 2.02
CA GLU A 92 11.02 17.12 2.92
C GLU A 92 10.38 16.73 4.26
N HIS A 93 9.52 15.70 4.27
CA HIS A 93 8.87 15.21 5.50
C HIS A 93 9.72 14.18 6.27
N LEU A 94 10.48 13.32 5.58
CA LEU A 94 11.15 12.17 6.18
C LEU A 94 12.68 12.29 6.33
N HIS A 95 13.31 13.27 5.66
CA HIS A 95 14.73 13.59 5.81
C HIS A 95 15.67 12.38 5.71
N PHE A 96 15.65 11.66 4.58
CA PHE A 96 16.64 10.62 4.32
C PHE A 96 18.02 11.22 4.10
N THR A 97 19.05 10.56 4.62
CA THR A 97 20.44 11.00 4.51
C THR A 97 21.30 9.92 3.86
N PRO A 98 22.50 10.24 3.34
CA PRO A 98 23.42 9.25 2.78
C PRO A 98 23.85 8.15 3.75
N GLU A 99 23.78 8.40 5.06
CA GLU A 99 24.10 7.45 6.11
C GLU A 99 22.99 6.42 6.34
N ASP A 100 21.77 6.68 5.82
CA ASP A 100 20.66 5.77 6.00
C ASP A 100 20.80 4.49 5.19
N LYS A 101 20.42 3.39 5.82
CA LYS A 101 20.37 2.05 5.24
C LYS A 101 18.93 1.54 5.36
N VAL A 102 18.28 1.36 4.25
CA VAL A 102 16.84 1.08 4.21
C VAL A 102 16.57 -0.29 3.62
N ILE A 103 15.86 -1.13 4.36
CA ILE A 103 15.41 -2.44 3.87
C ILE A 103 14.18 -2.22 3.00
N VAL A 104 14.28 -2.55 1.72
CA VAL A 104 13.15 -2.54 0.79
C VAL A 104 12.76 -3.99 0.48
N ALA A 105 11.78 -4.48 1.24
CA ALA A 105 11.14 -5.77 1.02
C ALA A 105 9.86 -5.65 0.17
N LEU A 106 9.45 -4.42 -0.13
CA LEU A 106 8.29 -4.11 -0.96
C LEU A 106 8.62 -4.34 -2.44
N PRO A 107 7.69 -4.93 -3.23
CA PRO A 107 7.91 -5.11 -4.66
C PRO A 107 8.12 -3.77 -5.38
N LEU A 108 9.20 -3.65 -6.18
CA LEU A 108 9.52 -2.42 -6.91
C LEU A 108 8.52 -2.11 -8.04
N PHE A 109 7.73 -3.09 -8.49
CA PHE A 109 6.65 -2.87 -9.45
C PHE A 109 5.40 -2.24 -8.80
N HIS A 110 5.35 -2.16 -7.47
CA HIS A 110 4.31 -1.44 -6.74
C HIS A 110 4.77 -0.01 -6.43
N SER A 111 3.85 0.96 -6.52
CA SER A 111 4.16 2.38 -6.36
C SER A 111 4.89 2.71 -5.04
N PHE A 112 4.54 2.05 -3.92
CA PHE A 112 5.22 2.27 -2.64
C PHE A 112 6.68 1.77 -2.66
N GLY A 113 6.94 0.57 -3.17
CA GLY A 113 8.33 0.08 -3.33
C GLY A 113 9.13 0.92 -4.32
N ASN A 114 8.48 1.37 -5.39
CA ASN A 114 9.10 2.21 -6.42
C ASN A 114 9.54 3.58 -5.86
N ILE A 115 8.63 4.31 -5.18
CA ILE A 115 8.96 5.62 -4.60
C ILE A 115 10.04 5.52 -3.53
N MET A 116 10.03 4.45 -2.72
CA MET A 116 11.10 4.21 -1.75
C MET A 116 12.45 4.07 -2.44
N ALA A 117 12.56 3.26 -3.51
CA ALA A 117 13.81 3.09 -4.25
C ALA A 117 14.29 4.42 -4.87
N LEU A 118 13.39 5.19 -5.48
CA LEU A 118 13.72 6.48 -6.09
C LEU A 118 14.18 7.50 -5.03
N ALA A 119 13.48 7.58 -3.90
CA ALA A 119 13.83 8.47 -2.79
C ALA A 119 15.22 8.13 -2.21
N LEU A 120 15.56 6.84 -2.10
CA LEU A 120 16.86 6.39 -1.62
C LEU A 120 17.99 6.73 -2.59
N ILE A 121 17.77 6.51 -3.89
CA ILE A 121 18.75 6.89 -4.92
C ILE A 121 18.99 8.40 -4.89
N ARG A 122 17.93 9.19 -4.79
CA ARG A 122 18.00 10.66 -4.77
C ARG A 122 18.70 11.20 -3.52
N SER A 123 18.48 10.59 -2.36
CA SER A 123 19.12 11.00 -1.10
C SER A 123 20.53 10.47 -0.91
N GLY A 124 21.01 9.59 -1.79
CA GLY A 124 22.31 8.90 -1.64
C GLY A 124 22.32 7.82 -0.55
N ALA A 125 21.16 7.44 -0.02
CA ALA A 125 21.02 6.41 1.00
C ALA A 125 21.24 5.00 0.43
N THR A 126 21.58 4.04 1.30
CA THR A 126 21.79 2.64 0.90
C THR A 126 20.47 1.89 0.80
N LEU A 127 20.21 1.31 -0.36
CA LEU A 127 19.09 0.40 -0.60
C LEU A 127 19.51 -1.05 -0.32
N ILE A 128 18.87 -1.69 0.68
CA ILE A 128 19.01 -3.13 0.96
C ILE A 128 17.79 -3.84 0.39
N LEU A 129 17.92 -4.38 -0.82
CA LEU A 129 16.81 -5.01 -1.53
C LEU A 129 16.66 -6.47 -1.16
N LEU A 130 15.49 -6.85 -0.66
CA LEU A 130 15.15 -8.24 -0.37
C LEU A 130 14.30 -8.84 -1.49
N LYS A 131 14.63 -10.07 -1.92
CA LYS A 131 13.87 -10.79 -2.97
C LYS A 131 12.45 -11.13 -2.54
N GLN A 132 12.27 -11.40 -1.27
CA GLN A 132 10.99 -11.79 -0.66
C GLN A 132 10.87 -11.18 0.72
N PHE A 133 9.65 -10.81 1.10
CA PHE A 133 9.40 -10.37 2.47
C PHE A 133 9.06 -11.56 3.37
N GLN A 134 10.05 -11.98 4.14
CA GLN A 134 9.86 -12.93 5.24
C GLN A 134 10.25 -12.24 6.54
N PRO A 135 9.42 -12.25 7.60
CA PRO A 135 9.73 -11.53 8.83
C PRO A 135 11.11 -11.88 9.43
N LYS A 136 11.49 -13.17 9.36
CA LYS A 136 12.81 -13.63 9.80
C LYS A 136 13.94 -12.97 9.00
N THR A 137 13.88 -13.02 7.68
CA THR A 137 14.90 -12.44 6.81
C THR A 137 15.00 -10.93 7.01
N ILE A 138 13.87 -10.23 7.24
CA ILE A 138 13.88 -8.79 7.54
C ILE A 138 14.63 -8.53 8.83
N LEU A 139 14.32 -9.22 9.94
CA LEU A 139 14.97 -9.05 11.23
C LEU A 139 16.48 -9.37 11.18
N GLU A 140 16.85 -10.46 10.51
CA GLU A 140 18.26 -10.82 10.27
C GLU A 140 18.99 -9.74 9.45
N SER A 141 18.34 -9.19 8.42
CA SER A 141 18.93 -8.14 7.59
C SER A 141 19.09 -6.81 8.33
N ILE A 142 18.17 -6.46 9.26
CA ILE A 142 18.34 -5.29 10.12
C ILE A 142 19.62 -5.42 10.94
N ALA A 143 19.80 -6.56 11.63
CA ALA A 143 20.98 -6.81 12.45
C ALA A 143 22.27 -6.85 11.62
N GLN A 144 22.26 -7.56 10.48
CA GLN A 144 23.42 -7.77 9.62
C GLN A 144 23.92 -6.47 8.98
N HIS A 145 23.01 -5.66 8.43
CA HIS A 145 23.36 -4.46 7.68
C HIS A 145 23.31 -3.18 8.52
N LYS A 146 22.86 -3.28 9.77
CA LYS A 146 22.59 -2.12 10.63
C LYS A 146 21.63 -1.15 9.96
N ALA A 147 20.49 -1.69 9.51
CA ALA A 147 19.48 -0.90 8.81
C ALA A 147 18.88 0.15 9.74
N THR A 148 18.64 1.35 9.21
CA THR A 148 18.15 2.51 9.98
C THR A 148 16.67 2.80 9.77
N ILE A 149 16.10 2.38 8.64
CA ILE A 149 14.70 2.66 8.27
C ILE A 149 14.07 1.38 7.71
N LEU A 150 12.82 1.13 8.10
CA LEU A 150 12.08 -0.06 7.68
C LEU A 150 10.70 0.33 7.11
N PRO A 151 10.52 0.43 5.79
CA PRO A 151 9.23 0.63 5.15
C PRO A 151 8.51 -0.71 4.92
N LEU A 152 7.32 -0.89 5.51
CA LEU A 152 6.50 -2.08 5.35
C LEU A 152 5.00 -1.74 5.29
N VAL A 153 4.20 -2.73 4.94
CA VAL A 153 2.73 -2.67 5.09
C VAL A 153 2.31 -3.21 6.46
N PRO A 154 1.15 -2.80 7.00
CA PRO A 154 0.69 -3.19 8.34
C PRO A 154 0.68 -4.70 8.60
N THR A 155 0.25 -5.49 7.62
CA THR A 155 0.20 -6.96 7.75
C THR A 155 1.58 -7.55 8.04
N ILE A 156 2.65 -7.04 7.40
CA ILE A 156 4.01 -7.53 7.62
C ILE A 156 4.50 -7.13 9.00
N TYR A 157 4.22 -5.90 9.45
CA TYR A 157 4.52 -5.47 10.81
C TYR A 157 3.89 -6.37 11.87
N SER A 158 2.63 -6.81 11.67
CA SER A 158 1.96 -7.70 12.61
C SER A 158 2.73 -9.01 12.81
N PHE A 159 3.21 -9.64 11.73
CA PHE A 159 4.03 -10.84 11.82
C PHE A 159 5.45 -10.58 12.35
N LEU A 160 6.04 -9.45 11.96
CA LEU A 160 7.40 -9.09 12.36
C LEU A 160 7.51 -8.89 13.88
N VAL A 161 6.59 -8.12 14.49
CA VAL A 161 6.62 -7.91 15.95
C VAL A 161 6.31 -9.18 16.72
N GLN A 162 5.46 -10.05 16.21
CA GLN A 162 5.18 -11.35 16.83
C GLN A 162 6.43 -12.25 16.83
N LEU A 163 7.19 -12.26 15.73
CA LEU A 163 8.44 -13.01 15.65
C LEU A 163 9.54 -12.38 16.52
N TYR A 164 9.66 -11.05 16.48
CA TYR A 164 10.63 -10.31 17.28
C TYR A 164 10.46 -10.56 18.78
N ALA A 165 9.23 -10.63 19.28
CA ALA A 165 8.93 -10.92 20.69
C ALA A 165 9.43 -12.30 21.15
N ARG A 166 9.74 -13.22 20.24
CA ARG A 166 10.37 -14.53 20.57
C ARG A 166 11.88 -14.40 20.88
N GLY A 167 12.46 -13.22 20.64
CA GLY A 167 13.85 -12.87 20.93
C GLY A 167 14.87 -13.27 19.86
N GLY A 168 16.11 -12.87 20.07
CA GLY A 168 17.25 -13.29 19.24
C GLY A 168 17.62 -12.34 18.09
N TYR A 169 16.98 -11.16 17.98
CA TYR A 169 17.26 -10.20 16.91
C TYR A 169 17.70 -8.84 17.48
N ASP A 170 18.73 -8.25 16.88
CA ASP A 170 19.17 -6.88 17.17
C ASP A 170 18.55 -5.89 16.16
N VAL A 171 17.68 -5.04 16.64
CA VAL A 171 17.03 -3.98 15.85
C VAL A 171 17.43 -2.57 16.31
N SER A 172 18.42 -2.46 17.19
CA SER A 172 18.85 -1.20 17.82
C SER A 172 19.33 -0.13 16.84
N SER A 173 19.67 -0.50 15.60
CA SER A 173 20.06 0.42 14.56
C SER A 173 18.88 1.17 13.92
N LEU A 174 17.65 0.69 14.11
CA LEU A 174 16.46 1.35 13.52
C LEU A 174 16.26 2.73 14.16
N ARG A 175 16.04 3.72 13.33
CA ARG A 175 15.68 5.09 13.70
C ARG A 175 14.16 5.27 13.69
N TYR A 176 13.49 4.75 12.67
CA TYR A 176 12.05 4.75 12.54
C TYR A 176 11.57 3.73 11.50
N CYS A 177 10.28 3.47 11.53
CA CYS A 177 9.56 2.65 10.59
C CYS A 177 8.62 3.50 9.72
N ILE A 178 8.33 3.05 8.49
CA ILE A 178 7.34 3.69 7.60
C ILE A 178 6.25 2.67 7.30
N SER A 179 4.99 3.03 7.55
CA SER A 179 3.84 2.21 7.22
C SER A 179 3.02 2.86 6.10
N GLY A 180 2.63 2.07 5.10
CA GLY A 180 1.80 2.56 3.99
C GLY A 180 1.12 1.44 3.22
N GLY A 181 0.32 1.80 2.22
CA GLY A 181 -0.39 0.86 1.35
C GLY A 181 -1.69 0.28 1.93
N ALA A 182 -1.87 0.33 3.24
CA ALA A 182 -3.10 0.00 3.94
C ALA A 182 -3.17 0.81 5.24
N SER A 183 -4.37 0.98 5.83
CA SER A 183 -4.53 1.65 7.11
C SER A 183 -3.83 0.87 8.23
N LEU A 184 -3.14 1.58 9.11
CA LEU A 184 -2.44 1.04 10.27
C LEU A 184 -3.35 1.13 11.51
N PRO A 185 -3.87 0.00 12.02
CA PRO A 185 -4.68 0.00 13.24
C PRO A 185 -3.89 0.55 14.44
N GLU A 186 -4.50 1.40 15.25
CA GLU A 186 -3.84 2.00 16.43
C GLU A 186 -3.22 0.95 17.36
N ALA A 187 -3.92 -0.17 17.56
CA ALA A 187 -3.41 -1.26 18.39
C ALA A 187 -2.14 -1.92 17.79
N LEU A 188 -2.02 -1.95 16.46
CA LEU A 188 -0.82 -2.45 15.80
C LEU A 188 0.30 -1.41 15.85
N LEU A 189 -0.01 -0.13 15.62
CA LEU A 189 0.93 0.98 15.77
C LEU A 189 1.64 0.90 17.13
N LYS A 190 0.87 0.87 18.24
CA LYS A 190 1.40 0.78 19.61
C LYS A 190 2.29 -0.45 19.79
N ARG A 191 1.85 -1.61 19.32
CA ARG A 191 2.65 -2.85 19.44
C ARG A 191 3.97 -2.78 18.67
N VAL A 192 3.99 -2.14 17.50
CA VAL A 192 5.23 -1.98 16.72
C VAL A 192 6.17 -1.02 17.43
N GLU A 193 5.68 0.12 17.89
CA GLU A 193 6.50 1.11 18.59
C GLU A 193 7.04 0.61 19.91
N GLU A 194 6.20 0.00 20.75
CA GLU A 194 6.61 -0.59 22.01
C GLU A 194 7.55 -1.79 21.82
N GLY A 195 7.25 -2.62 20.80
CA GLY A 195 8.06 -3.83 20.54
C GLY A 195 9.44 -3.53 19.98
N LEU A 196 9.54 -2.65 18.99
CA LEU A 196 10.80 -2.33 18.31
C LEU A 196 11.54 -1.13 18.94
N GLY A 197 10.88 -0.36 19.80
CA GLY A 197 11.44 0.84 20.42
C GLY A 197 11.66 2.01 19.45
N VAL A 198 10.85 2.11 18.38
CA VAL A 198 10.98 3.13 17.32
C VAL A 198 9.65 3.72 16.92
N THR A 199 9.66 4.96 16.46
CA THR A 199 8.47 5.64 15.92
C THR A 199 8.04 5.04 14.58
N VAL A 200 6.74 4.89 14.35
CA VAL A 200 6.17 4.48 13.08
C VAL A 200 5.52 5.67 12.37
N ILE A 201 6.01 6.01 11.22
CA ILE A 201 5.48 7.07 10.36
C ILE A 201 4.48 6.45 9.37
N GLU A 202 3.22 6.82 9.47
CA GLU A 202 2.20 6.37 8.51
C GLU A 202 2.06 7.35 7.36
N GLY A 203 1.96 6.83 6.13
CA GLY A 203 1.71 7.59 4.91
C GLY A 203 0.52 7.04 4.12
N TYR A 204 -0.12 7.92 3.36
CA TYR A 204 -1.25 7.63 2.51
C TYR A 204 -0.99 8.07 1.08
N GLY A 205 -1.51 7.29 0.15
CA GLY A 205 -1.47 7.63 -1.25
C GLY A 205 -2.00 6.52 -2.15
N LEU A 206 -1.97 6.80 -3.44
CA LEU A 206 -2.50 5.96 -4.51
C LEU A 206 -1.46 5.85 -5.62
N THR A 207 -1.50 4.81 -6.41
CA THR A 207 -0.66 4.74 -7.63
C THR A 207 -0.92 5.94 -8.54
N GLU A 208 -2.16 6.40 -8.60
CA GLU A 208 -2.63 7.55 -9.36
C GLU A 208 -2.05 8.91 -8.89
N THR A 209 -1.31 8.93 -7.78
CA THR A 209 -0.69 10.14 -7.20
C THR A 209 0.83 10.03 -7.00
N SER A 210 1.51 9.04 -7.58
CA SER A 210 2.97 8.86 -7.74
C SER A 210 3.83 8.57 -6.49
N PRO A 211 3.44 7.91 -5.42
CA PRO A 211 2.09 7.65 -4.93
C PRO A 211 1.64 8.52 -3.76
N VAL A 212 2.55 9.22 -3.03
CA VAL A 212 2.29 9.81 -1.71
C VAL A 212 1.44 11.08 -1.83
N ILE A 213 0.38 11.16 -1.05
CA ILE A 213 -0.47 12.34 -0.88
C ILE A 213 -0.14 13.03 0.45
N ALA A 214 -0.05 12.24 1.51
CA ALA A 214 0.20 12.71 2.87
C ALA A 214 1.09 11.72 3.61
N VAL A 215 1.90 12.20 4.54
CA VAL A 215 2.75 11.38 5.40
C VAL A 215 3.02 12.13 6.71
N ASN A 216 2.95 11.42 7.85
CA ASN A 216 3.37 11.97 9.14
C ASN A 216 4.83 12.40 9.06
N THR A 217 5.19 13.45 9.78
CA THR A 217 6.56 13.98 9.77
C THR A 217 7.40 13.42 10.92
N MET A 218 8.71 13.41 10.75
CA MET A 218 9.61 13.04 11.85
C MET A 218 9.49 13.98 13.06
N LYS A 219 9.08 15.23 12.82
CA LYS A 219 8.87 16.23 13.87
C LYS A 219 7.65 15.92 14.74
N ASP A 220 6.55 15.51 14.10
CA ASP A 220 5.28 15.27 14.80
C ASP A 220 5.19 13.81 15.31
N GLY A 221 6.04 12.93 14.80
CA GLY A 221 6.04 11.51 15.14
C GLY A 221 4.79 10.78 14.65
N SER A 222 4.46 9.68 15.32
CA SER A 222 3.23 8.94 15.03
C SER A 222 2.01 9.66 15.62
N VAL A 223 1.02 9.86 14.78
CA VAL A 223 -0.29 10.37 15.22
C VAL A 223 -1.33 9.31 14.91
N PRO A 224 -1.91 8.63 15.92
CA PRO A 224 -2.86 7.55 15.70
C PRO A 224 -4.01 7.92 14.77
N ALA A 225 -4.30 7.06 13.81
CA ALA A 225 -5.33 7.22 12.76
C ALA A 225 -5.11 8.39 11.79
N SER A 226 -4.06 9.20 11.94
CA SER A 226 -3.68 10.25 10.99
C SER A 226 -2.60 9.74 10.03
N VAL A 227 -2.74 10.14 8.78
CA VAL A 227 -1.70 9.93 7.76
C VAL A 227 -0.82 11.17 7.56
N GLY A 228 -0.94 12.17 8.46
CA GLY A 228 -0.11 13.37 8.50
C GLY A 228 -0.56 14.51 7.60
N PRO A 229 0.27 15.56 7.49
CA PRO A 229 0.05 16.65 6.55
C PRO A 229 0.21 16.19 5.10
N ILE A 230 -0.45 16.89 4.17
CA ILE A 230 -0.28 16.68 2.73
C ILE A 230 1.12 17.11 2.29
N LEU A 231 1.62 16.53 1.20
CA LEU A 231 2.88 16.96 0.60
C LEU A 231 2.77 18.41 0.08
N PRO A 232 3.85 19.21 0.10
CA PRO A 232 3.82 20.63 -0.26
C PRO A 232 3.32 20.93 -1.67
N ASN A 233 3.49 20.00 -2.61
CA ASN A 233 3.10 20.12 -4.02
C ASN A 233 1.77 19.41 -4.35
N VAL A 234 0.98 19.11 -3.32
CA VAL A 234 -0.36 18.52 -3.43
C VAL A 234 -1.40 19.50 -2.88
N GLU A 235 -2.42 19.77 -3.67
CA GLU A 235 -3.63 20.44 -3.20
C GLU A 235 -4.66 19.38 -2.82
N LEU A 236 -5.39 19.61 -1.74
CA LEU A 236 -6.42 18.69 -1.26
C LEU A 236 -7.71 19.44 -0.92
N LYS A 237 -8.84 18.84 -1.23
CA LYS A 237 -10.15 19.24 -0.73
C LYS A 237 -10.96 18.02 -0.35
N ILE A 238 -11.82 18.18 0.64
CA ILE A 238 -12.82 17.19 1.03
C ILE A 238 -14.16 17.63 0.43
N VAL A 239 -14.86 16.71 -0.24
CA VAL A 239 -16.12 17.04 -0.92
C VAL A 239 -17.25 16.11 -0.49
N ASP A 240 -18.48 16.63 -0.54
CA ASP A 240 -19.71 15.84 -0.41
C ASP A 240 -20.03 15.05 -1.69
N GLU A 241 -21.12 14.30 -1.70
CA GLU A 241 -21.58 13.52 -2.86
C GLU A 241 -21.88 14.39 -4.08
N ALA A 242 -22.29 15.66 -3.90
CA ALA A 242 -22.53 16.62 -4.97
C ALA A 242 -21.23 17.28 -5.49
N GLY A 243 -20.07 17.00 -4.89
CA GLY A 243 -18.78 17.57 -5.24
C GLY A 243 -18.52 18.95 -4.64
N LYS A 244 -19.35 19.41 -3.70
CA LYS A 244 -19.14 20.67 -2.98
C LYS A 244 -18.12 20.48 -1.87
N SER A 245 -17.18 21.42 -1.74
CA SER A 245 -16.18 21.41 -0.68
C SER A 245 -16.83 21.52 0.71
N LEU A 246 -16.40 20.65 1.59
CA LEU A 246 -16.77 20.59 3.00
C LEU A 246 -15.83 21.43 3.85
N LYS A 247 -16.28 21.75 5.07
CA LYS A 247 -15.45 22.45 6.05
C LYS A 247 -14.46 21.50 6.71
N GLN A 248 -13.44 22.09 7.32
CA GLN A 248 -12.47 21.37 8.15
C GLN A 248 -13.19 20.57 9.27
N GLY A 249 -12.80 19.32 9.47
CA GLY A 249 -13.42 18.37 10.39
C GLY A 249 -14.60 17.58 9.81
N GLU A 250 -15.21 18.02 8.71
CA GLU A 250 -16.31 17.28 8.06
C GLU A 250 -15.75 16.14 7.20
N VAL A 251 -16.39 14.97 7.26
CA VAL A 251 -16.00 13.77 6.52
C VAL A 251 -16.63 13.77 5.13
N GLY A 252 -15.80 13.58 4.09
CA GLY A 252 -16.24 13.48 2.71
C GLY A 252 -15.20 12.78 1.85
N GLU A 253 -15.41 12.77 0.53
CA GLU A 253 -14.45 12.20 -0.41
C GLU A 253 -13.22 13.08 -0.53
N ILE A 254 -12.05 12.45 -0.41
CA ILE A 254 -10.77 13.09 -0.62
C ILE A 254 -10.55 13.32 -2.11
N CYS A 255 -10.36 14.57 -2.51
CA CYS A 255 -9.97 14.94 -3.85
C CYS A 255 -8.62 15.65 -3.82
N VAL A 256 -7.73 15.31 -4.76
CA VAL A 256 -6.38 15.86 -4.84
C VAL A 256 -6.07 16.40 -6.22
N ARG A 257 -5.22 17.43 -6.26
CA ARG A 257 -4.68 18.02 -7.48
C ARG A 257 -3.21 18.37 -7.26
N GLY A 258 -2.41 18.38 -8.30
CA GLY A 258 -1.01 18.78 -8.23
C GLY A 258 -0.12 18.05 -9.19
N GLU A 259 1.17 18.33 -9.11
CA GLU A 259 2.19 17.79 -10.00
C GLU A 259 2.36 16.27 -9.91
N THR A 260 1.90 15.66 -8.82
CA THR A 260 2.00 14.21 -8.58
C THR A 260 0.88 13.40 -9.21
N VAL A 261 -0.19 14.05 -9.72
CA VAL A 261 -1.39 13.37 -10.22
C VAL A 261 -1.16 12.81 -11.61
N MET A 262 -1.61 11.58 -11.85
CA MET A 262 -1.48 10.83 -13.10
C MET A 262 -2.00 11.57 -14.33
N LYS A 263 -1.57 11.15 -15.53
CA LYS A 263 -2.16 11.60 -16.81
C LYS A 263 -3.48 10.91 -17.13
N GLY A 264 -3.77 9.78 -16.52
CA GLY A 264 -4.97 8.98 -16.75
C GLY A 264 -4.66 7.49 -16.76
N TYR A 265 -5.65 6.70 -17.16
CA TYR A 265 -5.52 5.25 -17.32
C TYR A 265 -5.27 4.87 -18.79
N TRP A 266 -4.24 4.06 -19.04
CA TRP A 266 -3.87 3.57 -20.35
C TRP A 266 -5.02 2.89 -21.07
N ASN A 267 -5.39 3.39 -22.26
CA ASN A 267 -6.51 2.91 -23.07
C ASN A 267 -7.86 2.81 -22.32
N LYS A 268 -8.13 3.71 -21.35
CA LYS A 268 -9.34 3.72 -20.52
C LYS A 268 -9.84 5.16 -20.32
N SER A 269 -10.19 5.86 -21.40
CA SER A 269 -10.69 7.25 -21.38
C SER A 269 -11.89 7.44 -20.45
N ASP A 270 -12.86 6.51 -20.50
CA ASP A 270 -14.07 6.59 -19.67
C ASP A 270 -13.75 6.45 -18.16
N ALA A 271 -12.80 5.58 -17.83
CA ALA A 271 -12.36 5.44 -16.43
C ALA A 271 -11.57 6.66 -15.98
N THR A 272 -10.77 7.24 -16.88
CA THR A 272 -10.05 8.49 -16.62
C THR A 272 -11.02 9.63 -16.35
N ALA A 273 -11.99 9.87 -17.22
CA ALA A 273 -12.98 10.93 -17.07
C ALA A 273 -13.84 10.83 -15.79
N LYS A 274 -14.05 9.60 -15.27
CA LYS A 274 -14.77 9.37 -14.01
C LYS A 274 -13.91 9.67 -12.76
N THR A 275 -12.60 9.61 -12.89
CA THR A 275 -11.67 9.71 -11.75
C THR A 275 -10.93 11.05 -11.73
N LEU A 276 -10.60 11.58 -12.90
CA LEU A 276 -9.83 12.81 -13.09
C LEU A 276 -10.70 13.83 -13.84
N SER A 277 -11.00 14.94 -13.19
CA SER A 277 -11.77 16.03 -13.80
C SER A 277 -10.92 16.87 -14.78
N ALA A 278 -11.58 17.63 -15.65
CA ALA A 278 -10.91 18.47 -16.66
C ALA A 278 -10.02 19.57 -16.05
N ASP A 279 -10.31 20.00 -14.82
CA ASP A 279 -9.55 20.99 -14.06
C ASP A 279 -8.48 20.35 -13.15
N GLY A 280 -8.19 19.04 -13.34
CA GLY A 280 -7.08 18.32 -12.74
C GLY A 280 -7.34 17.73 -11.35
N TRP A 281 -8.58 17.78 -10.84
CA TRP A 281 -8.90 17.12 -9.57
C TRP A 281 -9.12 15.62 -9.76
N LEU A 282 -8.36 14.85 -9.02
CA LEU A 282 -8.49 13.40 -8.92
C LEU A 282 -9.36 13.03 -7.72
N ARG A 283 -10.43 12.30 -7.95
CA ARG A 283 -11.28 11.69 -6.92
C ARG A 283 -10.64 10.39 -6.47
N THR A 284 -10.24 10.30 -5.20
CA THR A 284 -9.52 9.13 -4.68
C THR A 284 -10.44 7.93 -4.44
N GLY A 285 -11.72 8.18 -4.22
CA GLY A 285 -12.69 7.19 -3.76
C GLY A 285 -12.51 6.80 -2.29
N ASP A 286 -11.66 7.49 -1.55
CA ASP A 286 -11.44 7.31 -0.12
C ASP A 286 -12.13 8.43 0.66
N LEU A 287 -12.68 8.10 1.84
CA LEU A 287 -13.32 9.07 2.73
C LEU A 287 -12.37 9.51 3.85
N GLY A 288 -12.32 10.82 4.08
CA GLY A 288 -11.46 11.40 5.11
C GLY A 288 -11.88 12.79 5.52
N HIS A 289 -11.11 13.38 6.42
CA HIS A 289 -11.24 14.77 6.85
C HIS A 289 -9.88 15.35 7.23
N MET A 290 -9.80 16.68 7.24
CA MET A 290 -8.64 17.42 7.77
C MET A 290 -8.95 17.90 9.18
N ASP A 291 -7.99 17.78 10.10
CA ASP A 291 -8.13 18.37 11.44
C ASP A 291 -7.64 19.84 11.49
N GLU A 292 -7.76 20.48 12.64
CA GLU A 292 -7.36 21.86 12.88
C GLU A 292 -5.85 22.13 12.73
N LYS A 293 -5.04 21.06 12.64
CA LYS A 293 -3.58 21.12 12.43
C LYS A 293 -3.18 20.74 11.02
N ASP A 294 -4.12 20.77 10.08
CA ASP A 294 -3.93 20.39 8.68
C ASP A 294 -3.39 18.96 8.48
N ARG A 295 -3.79 18.02 9.36
CA ARG A 295 -3.48 16.60 9.22
C ARG A 295 -4.66 15.88 8.61
N LEU A 296 -4.36 15.00 7.66
CA LEU A 296 -5.35 14.15 7.00
C LEU A 296 -5.63 12.88 7.82
N PHE A 297 -6.91 12.55 7.96
CA PHE A 297 -7.41 11.32 8.57
C PHE A 297 -8.23 10.54 7.56
N ILE A 298 -7.97 9.23 7.43
CA ILE A 298 -8.78 8.32 6.63
C ILE A 298 -9.91 7.77 7.51
N SER A 299 -11.15 8.25 7.30
CA SER A 299 -12.25 8.03 8.26
C SER A 299 -12.97 6.71 8.08
N SER A 300 -13.26 6.29 6.83
CA SER A 300 -14.13 5.13 6.57
C SER A 300 -13.56 4.16 5.53
N GLY A 301 -12.34 4.42 5.05
CA GLY A 301 -11.77 3.68 3.94
C GLY A 301 -12.44 4.05 2.61
N ARG A 302 -12.66 3.07 1.74
CA ARG A 302 -13.16 3.33 0.38
C ARG A 302 -14.66 3.41 0.31
N ILE A 303 -15.20 4.40 -0.41
CA ILE A 303 -16.64 4.59 -0.66
C ILE A 303 -17.31 3.29 -1.15
N LYS A 304 -16.66 2.60 -2.10
CA LYS A 304 -17.18 1.34 -2.68
C LYS A 304 -17.16 0.13 -1.73
N ASP A 305 -16.43 0.21 -0.63
CA ASP A 305 -16.33 -0.84 0.39
C ASP A 305 -17.26 -0.58 1.57
N LEU A 306 -17.92 0.60 1.62
CA LEU A 306 -18.96 0.87 2.61
C LEU A 306 -20.05 -0.20 2.53
N ILE A 307 -20.51 -0.63 3.69
CA ILE A 307 -21.59 -1.60 3.82
C ILE A 307 -22.88 -0.81 4.05
N ILE A 308 -23.86 -1.01 3.18
CA ILE A 308 -25.13 -0.29 3.24
C ILE A 308 -26.15 -1.13 4.03
N ARG A 309 -26.28 -0.82 5.31
CA ARG A 309 -27.15 -1.55 6.23
C ARG A 309 -28.34 -0.70 6.66
N ALA A 310 -29.54 -1.07 6.25
CA ALA A 310 -30.79 -0.35 6.56
C ALA A 310 -30.72 1.16 6.23
N GLY A 311 -30.01 1.54 5.16
CA GLY A 311 -29.80 2.94 4.76
C GLY A 311 -28.62 3.64 5.46
N GLU A 312 -27.97 3.00 6.43
CA GLU A 312 -26.80 3.54 7.10
C GLU A 312 -25.50 3.11 6.43
N ASN A 313 -24.54 4.02 6.33
CA ASN A 313 -23.20 3.77 5.81
C ASN A 313 -22.31 3.20 6.93
N VAL A 314 -22.09 1.89 6.91
CA VAL A 314 -21.22 1.18 7.86
C VAL A 314 -19.80 1.13 7.32
N SER A 315 -18.85 1.66 8.10
CA SER A 315 -17.41 1.62 7.79
C SER A 315 -16.80 0.26 8.12
N PRO A 316 -16.33 -0.53 7.13
CA PRO A 316 -15.55 -1.72 7.42
C PRO A 316 -14.29 -1.42 8.23
N LEU A 317 -13.62 -0.29 7.93
CA LEU A 317 -12.40 0.12 8.62
C LEU A 317 -12.62 0.34 10.12
N ALA A 318 -13.74 0.95 10.51
CA ALA A 318 -14.05 1.16 11.92
C ALA A 318 -14.24 -0.17 12.66
N ILE A 319 -14.88 -1.15 12.02
CA ILE A 319 -15.07 -2.51 12.56
C ILE A 319 -13.73 -3.23 12.68
N GLU A 320 -12.91 -3.18 11.63
CA GLU A 320 -11.58 -3.77 11.59
C GLU A 320 -10.68 -3.20 12.68
N ASN A 321 -10.65 -1.89 12.86
CA ASN A 321 -9.88 -1.21 13.90
C ASN A 321 -10.35 -1.62 15.32
N ALA A 322 -11.66 -1.71 15.54
CA ALA A 322 -12.20 -2.17 16.81
C ALA A 322 -11.77 -3.60 17.13
N LEU A 323 -11.85 -4.51 16.15
CA LEU A 323 -11.47 -5.92 16.31
C LEU A 323 -9.96 -6.13 16.42
N MET A 324 -9.14 -5.36 15.72
CA MET A 324 -7.67 -5.41 15.84
C MET A 324 -7.15 -5.03 17.22
N SER A 325 -7.97 -4.40 18.08
CA SER A 325 -7.63 -4.16 19.48
C SER A 325 -7.73 -5.41 20.37
N HIS A 326 -8.32 -6.50 19.88
CA HIS A 326 -8.36 -7.78 20.60
C HIS A 326 -7.02 -8.50 20.47
N GLU A 327 -6.48 -8.96 21.60
CA GLU A 327 -5.14 -9.58 21.64
C GLU A 327 -5.00 -10.84 20.77
N ALA A 328 -6.07 -11.60 20.64
CA ALA A 328 -6.07 -12.82 19.84
C ALA A 328 -6.15 -12.57 18.32
N ILE A 329 -6.48 -11.37 17.85
CA ILE A 329 -6.65 -11.09 16.41
C ILE A 329 -5.31 -10.76 15.74
N ALA A 330 -4.94 -11.57 14.75
CA ALA A 330 -3.79 -11.31 13.87
C ALA A 330 -4.19 -10.45 12.66
N GLU A 331 -5.30 -10.84 11.98
CA GLU A 331 -5.82 -10.16 10.79
C GLU A 331 -7.35 -10.17 10.83
N VAL A 332 -7.95 -9.15 10.24
CA VAL A 332 -9.40 -9.03 10.13
C VAL A 332 -9.80 -8.28 8.87
N ALA A 333 -10.93 -8.68 8.29
CA ALA A 333 -11.59 -7.96 7.21
C ALA A 333 -13.10 -8.00 7.39
N ALA A 334 -13.75 -6.87 7.22
CA ALA A 334 -15.21 -6.74 7.22
C ALA A 334 -15.72 -6.47 5.82
N ILE A 335 -16.81 -7.14 5.44
CA ILE A 335 -17.50 -6.95 4.16
C ILE A 335 -19.02 -6.90 4.36
N GLY A 336 -19.73 -6.30 3.39
CA GLY A 336 -21.16 -6.43 3.25
C GLY A 336 -21.51 -7.71 2.47
N ILE A 337 -22.52 -8.41 2.93
CA ILE A 337 -23.17 -9.52 2.21
C ILE A 337 -24.65 -9.18 2.01
N ALA A 338 -25.17 -9.44 0.81
CA ALA A 338 -26.53 -9.06 0.44
C ALA A 338 -27.58 -9.65 1.41
N ASN A 339 -28.57 -8.85 1.78
CA ASN A 339 -29.70 -9.25 2.60
C ASN A 339 -30.98 -8.53 2.15
N GLU A 340 -32.03 -9.28 1.85
CA GLU A 340 -33.28 -8.76 1.30
C GLU A 340 -34.02 -7.75 2.19
N ARG A 341 -33.82 -7.79 3.51
CA ARG A 341 -34.57 -6.94 4.44
C ARG A 341 -33.86 -5.63 4.79
N ILE A 342 -32.52 -5.64 4.84
CA ILE A 342 -31.72 -4.52 5.34
C ILE A 342 -30.65 -4.05 4.37
N GLY A 343 -30.69 -4.51 3.11
CA GLY A 343 -29.69 -4.24 2.10
C GLY A 343 -28.47 -5.13 2.28
N GLU A 344 -27.63 -4.88 3.28
CA GLU A 344 -26.47 -5.72 3.57
C GLU A 344 -26.36 -6.07 5.05
N LYS A 345 -25.84 -7.27 5.34
CA LYS A 345 -25.34 -7.70 6.65
C LYS A 345 -23.84 -7.53 6.71
N VAL A 346 -23.34 -7.26 7.91
CA VAL A 346 -21.89 -7.18 8.16
C VAL A 346 -21.35 -8.58 8.44
N LYS A 347 -20.43 -9.07 7.59
CA LYS A 347 -19.67 -10.31 7.81
C LYS A 347 -18.20 -9.96 8.06
N VAL A 348 -17.64 -10.57 9.10
CA VAL A 348 -16.24 -10.43 9.49
C VAL A 348 -15.51 -11.75 9.24
N PHE A 349 -14.35 -11.65 8.58
CA PHE A 349 -13.36 -12.72 8.50
C PHE A 349 -12.21 -12.38 9.43
N ALA A 350 -11.81 -13.33 10.28
CA ALA A 350 -10.77 -13.14 11.27
C ALA A 350 -9.74 -14.26 11.27
N VAL A 351 -8.47 -13.90 11.39
CA VAL A 351 -7.35 -14.81 11.63
C VAL A 351 -6.87 -14.61 13.06
N LEU A 352 -6.80 -15.69 13.81
CA LEU A 352 -6.28 -15.67 15.18
C LEU A 352 -4.75 -15.77 15.19
N ARG A 353 -4.14 -15.22 16.22
CA ARG A 353 -2.71 -15.43 16.47
C ARG A 353 -2.46 -16.87 16.90
N GLU A 354 -1.31 -17.39 16.55
CA GLU A 354 -0.87 -18.70 16.97
C GLU A 354 -0.92 -18.85 18.50
N GLY A 355 -1.57 -19.92 18.97
CA GLY A 355 -1.69 -20.21 20.39
C GLY A 355 -2.77 -19.39 21.14
N THR A 356 -3.56 -18.58 20.44
CA THR A 356 -4.65 -17.81 21.06
C THR A 356 -6.03 -18.33 20.62
N GLN A 357 -7.06 -17.95 21.37
CA GLN A 357 -8.45 -18.27 21.08
C GLN A 357 -9.32 -17.02 21.27
N ALA A 358 -10.36 -16.91 20.49
CA ALA A 358 -11.44 -15.94 20.67
C ALA A 358 -12.75 -16.52 20.12
N THR A 359 -13.84 -16.21 20.76
CA THR A 359 -15.18 -16.60 20.34
C THR A 359 -15.86 -15.47 19.58
N GLU A 360 -16.82 -15.81 18.73
CA GLU A 360 -17.68 -14.83 18.06
C GLU A 360 -18.37 -13.91 19.07
N GLN A 361 -18.81 -14.45 20.21
CA GLN A 361 -19.49 -13.68 21.24
C GLN A 361 -18.57 -12.64 21.89
N GLU A 362 -17.35 -12.99 22.23
CA GLU A 362 -16.34 -12.06 22.77
C GLU A 362 -16.05 -10.92 21.79
N LEU A 363 -15.88 -11.24 20.51
CA LEU A 363 -15.64 -10.26 19.46
C LEU A 363 -16.85 -9.34 19.25
N LYS A 364 -18.08 -9.87 19.30
CA LYS A 364 -19.31 -9.08 19.25
C LYS A 364 -19.45 -8.14 20.46
N GLU A 365 -19.12 -8.62 21.65
CA GLU A 365 -19.12 -7.79 22.86
C GLU A 365 -18.08 -6.67 22.80
N LEU A 366 -16.89 -6.94 22.27
CA LEU A 366 -15.89 -5.93 22.01
C LEU A 366 -16.42 -4.84 21.04
N CYS A 367 -17.06 -5.26 19.94
CA CYS A 367 -17.69 -4.35 19.00
C CYS A 367 -18.80 -3.50 19.68
N ARG A 368 -19.65 -4.10 20.52
CA ARG A 368 -20.71 -3.37 21.25
C ARG A 368 -20.15 -2.28 22.18
N LYS A 369 -18.95 -2.50 22.74
CA LYS A 369 -18.30 -1.50 23.61
C LYS A 369 -17.68 -0.34 22.84
N LYS A 370 -17.33 -0.54 21.59
CA LYS A 370 -16.53 0.42 20.80
C LYS A 370 -17.28 1.05 19.63
N LEU A 371 -18.38 0.46 19.17
CA LEU A 371 -19.05 0.84 17.93
C LEU A 371 -20.54 1.07 18.15
N PRO A 372 -21.17 1.94 17.35
CA PRO A 372 -22.62 2.08 17.31
C PRO A 372 -23.32 0.75 16.97
N ALA A 373 -24.56 0.57 17.43
CA ALA A 373 -25.31 -0.68 17.29
C ALA A 373 -25.46 -1.16 15.83
N PHE A 374 -25.62 -0.23 14.88
CA PHE A 374 -25.76 -0.55 13.46
C PHE A 374 -24.46 -1.07 12.81
N MET A 375 -23.30 -0.89 13.45
CA MET A 375 -22.00 -1.39 12.98
C MET A 375 -21.64 -2.77 13.56
N ILE A 376 -22.43 -3.32 14.49
CA ILE A 376 -22.12 -4.62 15.09
C ILE A 376 -22.22 -5.71 14.03
N PRO A 377 -21.16 -6.57 13.87
CA PRO A 377 -21.15 -7.64 12.89
C PRO A 377 -22.26 -8.68 13.13
N ASP A 378 -22.91 -9.10 12.05
CA ASP A 378 -23.92 -10.17 12.09
C ASP A 378 -23.27 -11.56 12.15
N LEU A 379 -22.19 -11.73 11.36
CA LEU A 379 -21.54 -13.01 11.15
C LEU A 379 -20.03 -12.91 11.32
N PHE A 380 -19.43 -13.97 11.85
CA PHE A 380 -17.98 -14.15 11.93
C PHE A 380 -17.58 -15.45 11.26
N GLN A 381 -16.44 -15.43 10.56
CA GLN A 381 -15.79 -16.61 10.01
C GLN A 381 -14.31 -16.58 10.35
N PHE A 382 -13.84 -17.57 11.09
CA PHE A 382 -12.43 -17.74 11.37
C PHE A 382 -11.74 -18.46 10.21
N MET A 383 -10.55 -18.00 9.85
CA MET A 383 -9.74 -18.53 8.75
C MET A 383 -8.29 -18.69 9.20
N GLU A 384 -7.54 -19.56 8.54
CA GLU A 384 -6.09 -19.69 8.76
C GLU A 384 -5.32 -18.51 8.16
N SER A 385 -5.79 -17.98 7.04
CA SER A 385 -5.21 -16.78 6.39
C SER A 385 -6.27 -16.07 5.55
N LEU A 386 -6.13 -14.75 5.40
CA LEU A 386 -6.95 -13.96 4.46
C LEU A 386 -6.29 -13.91 3.07
N PRO A 387 -7.07 -13.87 1.97
CA PRO A 387 -6.54 -13.67 0.63
C PRO A 387 -5.89 -12.30 0.50
N LYS A 388 -4.70 -12.25 -0.12
CA LYS A 388 -3.88 -11.03 -0.22
C LYS A 388 -3.31 -10.82 -1.61
N THR A 389 -3.06 -9.58 -1.94
CA THR A 389 -2.23 -9.21 -3.09
C THR A 389 -0.77 -9.60 -2.86
N ALA A 390 0.05 -9.55 -3.92
CA ALA A 390 1.50 -9.71 -3.81
C ALA A 390 2.18 -8.68 -2.87
N THR A 391 1.49 -7.58 -2.56
CA THR A 391 1.96 -6.55 -1.63
C THR A 391 1.47 -6.73 -0.20
N GLY A 392 0.74 -7.82 0.10
CA GLY A 392 0.22 -8.11 1.44
C GLY A 392 -1.10 -7.42 1.79
N LYS A 393 -1.75 -6.71 0.85
CA LYS A 393 -3.06 -6.09 1.07
C LYS A 393 -4.18 -7.11 0.95
N ILE A 394 -5.13 -7.10 1.89
CA ILE A 394 -6.28 -8.02 1.89
C ILE A 394 -7.19 -7.78 0.67
N LEU A 395 -7.56 -8.85 -0.02
CA LEU A 395 -8.43 -8.85 -1.19
C LEU A 395 -9.90 -9.08 -0.78
N LYS A 396 -10.59 -7.99 -0.40
CA LYS A 396 -12.03 -8.05 -0.02
C LYS A 396 -12.93 -8.58 -1.14
N SER A 397 -12.54 -8.41 -2.41
CA SER A 397 -13.27 -8.97 -3.55
C SER A 397 -13.32 -10.50 -3.53
N GLU A 398 -12.24 -11.17 -3.12
CA GLU A 398 -12.23 -12.62 -2.97
C GLU A 398 -13.05 -13.07 -1.76
N LEU A 399 -13.01 -12.31 -0.66
CA LEU A 399 -13.83 -12.59 0.51
C LEU A 399 -15.34 -12.52 0.22
N ARG A 400 -15.77 -11.60 -0.67
CA ARG A 400 -17.17 -11.52 -1.13
C ARG A 400 -17.63 -12.75 -1.91
N ASN A 401 -16.71 -13.47 -2.56
CA ASN A 401 -17.02 -14.72 -3.28
C ASN A 401 -17.16 -15.93 -2.33
N ILE A 402 -16.64 -15.83 -1.11
CA ILE A 402 -16.71 -16.87 -0.07
C ILE A 402 -17.92 -16.61 0.85
N GLY A 403 -18.39 -15.38 0.91
CA GLY A 403 -19.52 -14.93 1.74
C GLY A 403 -20.82 -15.17 1.08
#